data_09c023d296c8bfc089ee776ec7a36309
#
_entry.id   09c023d296c8bfc089ee776ec7a36309
#
_cell.length_a   1.000
_cell.length_b   1.000
_cell.length_c   1.000
_cell.angle_alpha   90.00
_cell.angle_beta   90.00
_cell.angle_gamma   90.00
#
_symmetry.space_group_name_H-M   'P 1'
#
loop_
_entity.id
_entity.type
_entity.pdbx_description
1 polymer ?
#
loop_
_entity_poly.entity_id
_entity_poly.type
_entity_poly.pdbx_seq_one_letter_code
_entity_poly.pdbx_strand_id
1 'polypeptide(L)'
;MKFSPIRRSLLALVLAPALAAGFVGSALAQTTLLNVSYDPTRELYQAFNPEFAKHWKAQTGEDLVIKQSHGGAGKQARAVIDGLEADVVTLALAYDIDAIAEQTGKIPADWQKRLAHNSAPYTSTIVFLVRKGNPKGIKDWGDLVKPGVEVITPNPKTSGGARWNYLAAWGYALKQPGGNEQTAQAFVTEL
;
A
#
# COMPACT_ATOMS: atom_id res chain seq x y z
N MET A 1 44.96 -22.23 -87.60
CA MET A 1 44.14 -21.27 -86.82
C MET A 1 44.59 -21.31 -85.37
N LYS A 2 45.19 -20.23 -84.91
CA LYS A 2 45.79 -20.14 -83.54
C LYS A 2 44.84 -19.47 -82.60
N PHE A 3 44.56 -20.08 -81.51
CA PHE A 3 43.84 -19.45 -80.41
C PHE A 3 44.79 -19.15 -79.24
N SER A 4 44.85 -17.88 -78.88
CA SER A 4 45.66 -17.37 -77.79
C SER A 4 44.96 -17.52 -76.45
N PRO A 5 45.64 -17.90 -75.35
CA PRO A 5 45.03 -17.99 -74.06
C PRO A 5 45.06 -16.66 -73.30
N ILE A 6 43.88 -16.22 -72.88
CA ILE A 6 43.67 -15.07 -71.98
C ILE A 6 44.09 -15.44 -70.58
N ARG A 7 45.07 -14.69 -70.05
CA ARG A 7 45.50 -14.75 -68.65
C ARG A 7 44.37 -14.10 -67.76
N ARG A 8 43.80 -14.88 -66.90
CA ARG A 8 42.93 -14.41 -65.84
C ARG A 8 43.77 -14.10 -64.60
N SER A 9 43.89 -12.83 -64.27
CA SER A 9 44.46 -12.35 -63.00
C SER A 9 43.35 -12.45 -61.94
N LEU A 10 43.54 -13.31 -60.95
CA LEU A 10 42.70 -13.40 -59.75
C LEU A 10 43.18 -12.30 -58.78
N LEU A 11 42.36 -11.24 -58.62
CA LEU A 11 42.47 -10.33 -57.48
C LEU A 11 41.81 -11.03 -56.27
N ALA A 12 42.63 -11.44 -55.32
CA ALA A 12 42.14 -11.87 -54.01
C ALA A 12 41.75 -10.63 -53.20
N LEU A 13 40.43 -10.42 -53.06
CA LEU A 13 39.86 -9.41 -52.15
C LEU A 13 39.86 -9.99 -50.77
N VAL A 14 40.75 -9.56 -49.88
CA VAL A 14 40.78 -9.91 -48.48
C VAL A 14 39.67 -9.11 -47.78
N LEU A 15 38.53 -9.73 -47.50
CA LEU A 15 37.50 -9.19 -46.59
C LEU A 15 37.99 -9.40 -45.16
N ALA A 16 38.38 -8.33 -44.47
CA ALA A 16 38.58 -8.33 -43.04
C ALA A 16 37.18 -8.24 -42.36
N PRO A 17 36.80 -9.19 -41.47
CA PRO A 17 35.59 -9.02 -40.66
C PRO A 17 35.87 -7.95 -39.59
N ALA A 18 35.28 -6.77 -39.73
CA ALA A 18 35.20 -5.80 -38.66
C ALA A 18 34.32 -6.44 -37.56
N LEU A 19 34.94 -6.88 -36.46
CA LEU A 19 34.25 -7.20 -35.21
C LEU A 19 33.65 -5.90 -34.66
N ALA A 20 32.42 -5.60 -35.05
CA ALA A 20 31.59 -4.67 -34.32
C ALA A 20 31.23 -5.37 -32.98
N ALA A 21 32.05 -5.16 -31.94
CA ALA A 21 31.69 -5.44 -30.57
C ALA A 21 30.55 -4.50 -30.23
N GLY A 22 29.32 -4.92 -30.53
CA GLY A 22 28.10 -4.27 -30.03
C GLY A 22 28.13 -4.32 -28.52
N PHE A 23 28.35 -3.20 -27.89
CA PHE A 23 27.99 -3.02 -26.49
C PHE A 23 26.48 -3.25 -26.41
N VAL A 24 26.09 -4.48 -26.10
CA VAL A 24 24.74 -4.77 -25.62
C VAL A 24 24.69 -4.16 -24.22
N GLY A 25 24.40 -2.86 -24.15
CA GLY A 25 24.03 -2.21 -22.91
C GLY A 25 22.83 -3.00 -22.40
N SER A 26 22.99 -3.75 -21.33
CA SER A 26 21.87 -4.34 -20.62
C SER A 26 20.96 -3.18 -20.22
N ALA A 27 19.87 -2.99 -20.97
CA ALA A 27 18.81 -2.13 -20.54
C ALA A 27 18.30 -2.74 -19.22
N LEU A 28 18.74 -2.19 -18.09
CA LEU A 28 18.21 -2.57 -16.79
C LEU A 28 16.72 -2.25 -16.87
N ALA A 29 15.90 -3.30 -16.89
CA ALA A 29 14.47 -3.15 -16.88
C ALA A 29 14.11 -2.39 -15.60
N GLN A 30 13.42 -1.27 -15.75
CA GLN A 30 12.96 -0.47 -14.63
C GLN A 30 12.00 -1.29 -13.76
N THR A 31 12.39 -1.55 -12.52
CA THR A 31 11.54 -2.27 -11.57
C THR A 31 10.34 -1.41 -11.19
N THR A 32 9.15 -1.97 -11.29
CA THR A 32 7.92 -1.28 -10.88
C THR A 32 7.28 -2.05 -9.73
N LEU A 33 6.96 -1.37 -8.63
CA LEU A 33 6.19 -1.90 -7.50
C LEU A 33 4.83 -1.22 -7.42
N LEU A 34 3.79 -1.97 -7.05
CA LEU A 34 2.49 -1.44 -6.68
C LEU A 34 2.30 -1.50 -5.17
N ASN A 35 2.25 -0.33 -4.51
CA ASN A 35 1.87 -0.20 -3.11
C ASN A 35 0.37 0.07 -3.00
N VAL A 36 -0.35 -0.88 -2.41
CA VAL A 36 -1.78 -0.77 -2.12
C VAL A 36 -1.93 -0.34 -0.66
N SER A 37 -2.45 0.87 -0.43
CA SER A 37 -2.60 1.44 0.91
C SER A 37 -4.00 2.04 1.12
N TYR A 38 -4.27 2.57 2.32
CA TYR A 38 -5.56 3.17 2.62
C TYR A 38 -5.49 4.71 2.64
N ASP A 39 -6.63 5.39 2.50
CA ASP A 39 -6.71 6.82 2.19
C ASP A 39 -5.87 7.76 3.06
N PRO A 40 -5.81 7.60 4.41
CA PRO A 40 -5.05 8.53 5.25
C PRO A 40 -3.53 8.54 5.02
N THR A 41 -2.99 7.56 4.31
CA THR A 41 -1.54 7.44 4.04
C THR A 41 -1.13 7.97 2.68
N ARG A 42 -2.03 8.61 1.95
CA ARG A 42 -1.78 9.13 0.60
C ARG A 42 -0.60 10.10 0.57
N GLU A 43 -0.62 11.13 1.39
CA GLU A 43 0.42 12.14 1.45
C GLU A 43 1.74 11.58 1.98
N LEU A 44 1.67 10.65 2.95
CA LEU A 44 2.85 9.93 3.44
C LEU A 44 3.60 9.25 2.29
N TYR A 45 2.90 8.46 1.49
CA TYR A 45 3.55 7.73 0.41
C TYR A 45 3.93 8.61 -0.79
N GLN A 46 3.22 9.71 -1.04
CA GLN A 46 3.65 10.71 -2.02
C GLN A 46 5.00 11.32 -1.66
N ALA A 47 5.27 11.53 -0.38
CA ALA A 47 6.56 12.03 0.09
C ALA A 47 7.61 10.91 0.22
N PHE A 48 7.24 9.75 0.72
CA PHE A 48 8.14 8.63 1.02
C PHE A 48 8.71 7.97 -0.25
N ASN A 49 7.86 7.69 -1.24
CA ASN A 49 8.27 6.89 -2.39
C ASN A 49 9.40 7.48 -3.24
N PRO A 50 9.44 8.79 -3.52
CA PRO A 50 10.57 9.39 -4.23
C PRO A 50 11.88 9.24 -3.45
N GLU A 51 11.85 9.40 -2.13
CA GLU A 51 13.04 9.26 -1.29
C GLU A 51 13.51 7.80 -1.21
N PHE A 52 12.57 6.87 -1.11
CA PHE A 52 12.91 5.45 -1.15
C PHE A 52 13.51 5.04 -2.52
N ALA A 53 12.95 5.53 -3.63
CA ALA A 53 13.48 5.25 -4.96
C ALA A 53 14.92 5.78 -5.13
N LYS A 54 15.23 6.97 -4.61
CA LYS A 54 16.60 7.52 -4.57
C LYS A 54 17.54 6.63 -3.74
N HIS A 55 17.08 6.24 -2.55
CA HIS A 55 17.83 5.36 -1.65
C HIS A 55 18.12 4.01 -2.32
N TRP A 56 17.12 3.39 -2.94
CA TRP A 56 17.28 2.13 -3.67
C TRP A 56 18.29 2.25 -4.78
N LYS A 57 18.18 3.29 -5.61
CA LYS A 57 19.13 3.54 -6.71
C LYS A 57 20.55 3.75 -6.20
N ALA A 58 20.75 4.46 -5.09
CA ALA A 58 22.07 4.66 -4.50
C ALA A 58 22.71 3.36 -3.99
N GLN A 59 21.89 2.41 -3.51
CA GLN A 59 22.39 1.13 -2.99
C GLN A 59 22.58 0.07 -4.05
N THR A 60 21.71 0.01 -5.05
CA THR A 60 21.66 -1.09 -6.03
C THR A 60 22.05 -0.69 -7.44
N GLY A 61 22.03 0.60 -7.76
CA GLY A 61 22.17 1.12 -9.12
C GLY A 61 20.91 1.01 -9.97
N GLU A 62 19.82 0.40 -9.45
CA GLU A 62 18.59 0.14 -10.19
C GLU A 62 17.59 1.30 -10.07
N ASP A 63 16.88 1.60 -11.15
CA ASP A 63 15.76 2.54 -11.14
C ASP A 63 14.48 1.83 -10.67
N LEU A 64 13.81 2.44 -9.69
CA LEU A 64 12.57 1.93 -9.09
C LEU A 64 11.43 2.93 -9.29
N VAL A 65 10.29 2.43 -9.81
CA VAL A 65 9.02 3.17 -9.87
C VAL A 65 8.05 2.55 -8.88
N ILE A 66 7.47 3.37 -8.00
CA ILE A 66 6.45 2.92 -7.05
C ILE A 66 5.11 3.52 -7.44
N LYS A 67 4.24 2.67 -7.95
CA LYS A 67 2.83 2.99 -8.22
C LYS A 67 2.02 2.87 -6.94
N GLN A 68 0.94 3.64 -6.85
CA GLN A 68 0.10 3.72 -5.66
C GLN A 68 -1.35 3.43 -5.99
N SER A 69 -2.01 2.66 -5.12
CA SER A 69 -3.45 2.55 -5.06
C SER A 69 -3.91 2.94 -3.66
N HIS A 70 -4.81 3.92 -3.55
CA HIS A 70 -5.36 4.39 -2.28
C HIS A 70 -6.88 4.23 -2.27
N GLY A 71 -7.44 3.90 -1.12
CA GLY A 71 -8.88 3.73 -0.93
C GLY A 71 -9.21 3.30 0.49
N GLY A 72 -10.47 3.01 0.79
CA GLY A 72 -10.83 2.41 2.07
C GLY A 72 -10.15 1.06 2.27
N ALA A 73 -9.60 0.79 3.47
CA ALA A 73 -8.76 -0.39 3.72
C ALA A 73 -9.45 -1.72 3.32
N GLY A 74 -10.72 -1.90 3.70
CA GLY A 74 -11.46 -3.11 3.33
C GLY A 74 -11.73 -3.20 1.82
N LYS A 75 -11.92 -2.07 1.12
CA LYS A 75 -12.04 -2.04 -0.34
C LYS A 75 -10.73 -2.44 -1.02
N GLN A 76 -9.60 -1.96 -0.51
CA GLN A 76 -8.28 -2.31 -1.01
C GLN A 76 -7.95 -3.79 -0.78
N ALA A 77 -8.25 -4.31 0.42
CA ALA A 77 -8.10 -5.74 0.70
C ALA A 77 -8.92 -6.60 -0.29
N ARG A 78 -10.17 -6.21 -0.53
CA ARG A 78 -11.03 -6.89 -1.51
C ARG A 78 -10.45 -6.84 -2.92
N ALA A 79 -9.94 -5.69 -3.37
CA ALA A 79 -9.33 -5.58 -4.69
C ALA A 79 -8.14 -6.53 -4.87
N VAL A 80 -7.28 -6.68 -3.83
CA VAL A 80 -6.15 -7.63 -3.87
C VAL A 80 -6.65 -9.09 -3.89
N ILE A 81 -7.67 -9.41 -3.10
CA ILE A 81 -8.29 -10.75 -3.11
C ILE A 81 -8.88 -11.05 -4.50
N ASP A 82 -9.51 -10.08 -5.13
CA ASP A 82 -10.14 -10.20 -6.44
C ASP A 82 -9.12 -10.14 -7.61
N GLY A 83 -7.80 -10.05 -7.32
CA GLY A 83 -6.74 -10.21 -8.31
C GLY A 83 -5.92 -8.97 -8.62
N LEU A 84 -6.06 -7.85 -7.88
CA LEU A 84 -5.13 -6.72 -8.01
C LEU A 84 -3.72 -7.18 -7.60
N GLU A 85 -2.79 -7.13 -8.55
CA GLU A 85 -1.40 -7.53 -8.33
C GLU A 85 -0.64 -6.46 -7.55
N ALA A 86 -0.69 -6.58 -6.22
CA ALA A 86 0.03 -5.72 -5.29
C ALA A 86 1.35 -6.36 -4.87
N ASP A 87 2.43 -5.58 -4.87
CA ASP A 87 3.72 -5.99 -4.32
C ASP A 87 3.80 -5.70 -2.83
N VAL A 88 3.17 -4.62 -2.38
CA VAL A 88 3.11 -4.20 -0.98
C VAL A 88 1.69 -3.82 -0.61
N VAL A 89 1.24 -4.25 0.56
CA VAL A 89 -0.04 -3.83 1.15
C VAL A 89 0.22 -3.20 2.52
N THR A 90 -0.35 -2.01 2.75
CA THR A 90 -0.26 -1.27 4.02
C THR A 90 -1.65 -0.76 4.39
N LEU A 91 -2.37 -1.56 5.16
CA LEU A 91 -3.78 -1.34 5.48
C LEU A 91 -3.98 -0.97 6.95
N ALA A 92 -5.20 -0.55 7.31
CA ALA A 92 -5.48 -0.01 8.62
C ALA A 92 -5.54 -1.07 9.74
N LEU A 93 -5.88 -2.31 9.42
CA LEU A 93 -6.05 -3.40 10.39
C LEU A 93 -5.30 -4.65 9.94
N ALA A 94 -4.74 -5.36 10.90
CA ALA A 94 -4.19 -6.70 10.67
C ALA A 94 -5.24 -7.63 10.02
N TYR A 95 -6.50 -7.54 10.45
CA TYR A 95 -7.62 -8.30 9.89
C TYR A 95 -7.73 -8.21 8.35
N ASP A 96 -7.47 -7.06 7.76
CA ASP A 96 -7.52 -6.90 6.29
C ASP A 96 -6.38 -7.66 5.61
N ILE A 97 -5.20 -7.70 6.24
CA ILE A 97 -4.05 -8.45 5.74
C ILE A 97 -4.24 -9.96 5.96
N ASP A 98 -4.79 -10.34 7.10
CA ASP A 98 -5.16 -11.74 7.39
C ASP A 98 -6.16 -12.27 6.35
N ALA A 99 -7.17 -11.49 6.00
CA ALA A 99 -8.14 -11.87 4.97
C ALA A 99 -7.48 -12.06 3.58
N ILE A 100 -6.51 -11.23 3.22
CA ILE A 100 -5.72 -11.43 1.99
C ILE A 100 -4.90 -12.72 2.10
N ALA A 101 -4.23 -12.95 3.23
CA ALA A 101 -3.41 -14.13 3.46
C ALA A 101 -4.25 -15.42 3.34
N GLU A 102 -5.39 -15.47 4.02
CA GLU A 102 -6.28 -16.62 4.05
C GLU A 102 -6.89 -16.94 2.68
N GLN A 103 -7.33 -15.91 1.94
CA GLN A 103 -8.04 -16.12 0.68
C GLN A 103 -7.13 -16.30 -0.52
N THR A 104 -5.90 -15.79 -0.47
CA THR A 104 -4.99 -15.84 -1.62
C THR A 104 -3.80 -16.77 -1.43
N GLY A 105 -3.43 -17.06 -0.18
CA GLY A 105 -2.18 -17.79 0.14
C GLY A 105 -0.89 -17.05 -0.23
N LYS A 106 -0.97 -15.79 -0.69
CA LYS A 106 0.19 -15.01 -1.14
C LYS A 106 0.98 -14.39 0.01
N ILE A 107 0.37 -14.23 1.17
CA ILE A 107 0.99 -13.70 2.39
C ILE A 107 1.05 -14.85 3.41
N PRO A 108 2.20 -15.14 4.02
CA PRO A 108 2.29 -16.19 5.04
C PRO A 108 1.49 -15.81 6.30
N ALA A 109 0.89 -16.80 6.97
CA ALA A 109 0.06 -16.58 8.15
C ALA A 109 0.79 -15.90 9.33
N ASP A 110 2.11 -16.02 9.38
CA ASP A 110 2.96 -15.39 10.40
C ASP A 110 3.55 -14.04 9.97
N TRP A 111 2.97 -13.38 8.99
CA TRP A 111 3.46 -12.13 8.40
C TRP A 111 3.79 -11.04 9.43
N GLN A 112 3.03 -10.97 10.54
CA GLN A 112 3.27 -10.00 11.61
C GLN A 112 4.64 -10.16 12.28
N LYS A 113 5.22 -11.36 12.26
CA LYS A 113 6.53 -11.64 12.86
C LYS A 113 7.71 -11.27 11.98
N ARG A 114 7.46 -10.94 10.71
CA ARG A 114 8.52 -10.77 9.71
C ARG A 114 9.25 -9.44 9.83
N LEU A 115 8.59 -8.39 10.31
CA LEU A 115 9.16 -7.06 10.50
C LEU A 115 8.96 -6.60 11.94
N ALA A 116 9.72 -5.59 12.34
CA ALA A 116 9.60 -4.98 13.66
C ALA A 116 8.17 -4.46 13.93
N HIS A 117 7.83 -4.33 15.19
CA HIS A 117 6.53 -3.80 15.65
C HIS A 117 5.32 -4.52 15.05
N ASN A 118 5.37 -5.86 14.93
CA ASN A 118 4.34 -6.67 14.30
C ASN A 118 4.05 -6.25 12.85
N SER A 119 5.10 -5.91 12.12
CA SER A 119 5.01 -5.41 10.73
C SER A 119 4.18 -4.13 10.58
N ALA A 120 4.09 -3.31 11.64
CA ALA A 120 3.41 -2.02 11.63
C ALA A 120 4.42 -0.87 11.44
N PRO A 121 4.46 -0.22 10.26
CA PRO A 121 5.44 0.83 10.00
C PRO A 121 5.14 2.15 10.73
N TYR A 122 3.90 2.34 11.20
CA TYR A 122 3.44 3.50 11.96
C TYR A 122 2.22 3.15 12.81
N THR A 123 1.88 4.03 13.74
CA THR A 123 0.69 3.93 14.60
C THR A 123 -0.13 5.21 14.51
N SER A 124 -1.41 5.13 14.88
CA SER A 124 -2.30 6.27 14.94
C SER A 124 -3.26 6.12 16.13
N THR A 125 -4.12 7.11 16.33
CA THR A 125 -5.16 7.09 17.36
C THR A 125 -6.45 7.71 16.85
N ILE A 126 -7.56 7.44 17.51
CA ILE A 126 -8.85 8.06 17.24
C ILE A 126 -8.93 9.37 18.03
N VAL A 127 -9.33 10.44 17.36
CA VAL A 127 -9.55 11.76 17.95
C VAL A 127 -10.88 12.34 17.49
N PHE A 128 -11.44 13.26 18.29
CA PHE A 128 -12.63 14.00 17.90
C PHE A 128 -12.22 15.26 17.13
N LEU A 129 -12.67 15.36 15.88
CA LEU A 129 -12.59 16.58 15.12
C LEU A 129 -13.87 17.39 15.37
N VAL A 130 -13.73 18.55 16.03
CA VAL A 130 -14.84 19.42 16.37
C VAL A 130 -14.73 20.77 15.68
N ARG A 131 -15.84 21.50 15.57
CA ARG A 131 -15.83 22.87 15.03
C ARG A 131 -14.94 23.77 15.88
N LYS A 132 -14.36 24.80 15.27
CA LYS A 132 -13.53 25.79 15.96
C LYS A 132 -14.24 26.33 17.21
N GLY A 133 -13.53 26.31 18.33
CA GLY A 133 -14.06 26.72 19.63
C GLY A 133 -14.92 25.66 20.33
N ASN A 134 -15.11 24.49 19.75
CA ASN A 134 -15.88 23.39 20.32
C ASN A 134 -17.25 23.84 20.92
N PRO A 135 -18.16 24.41 20.11
CA PRO A 135 -19.37 25.05 20.60
C PRO A 135 -20.34 24.10 21.32
N LYS A 136 -20.21 22.80 21.09
CA LYS A 136 -21.01 21.76 21.77
C LYS A 136 -20.31 21.18 23.00
N GLY A 137 -19.10 21.62 23.32
CA GLY A 137 -18.35 21.18 24.50
C GLY A 137 -18.01 19.69 24.51
N ILE A 138 -17.76 19.08 23.33
CA ILE A 138 -17.40 17.67 23.19
C ILE A 138 -16.02 17.43 23.79
N LYS A 139 -15.94 16.57 24.80
CA LYS A 139 -14.70 16.23 25.51
C LYS A 139 -14.42 14.73 25.51
N ASP A 140 -15.48 13.92 25.48
CA ASP A 140 -15.36 12.48 25.56
C ASP A 140 -16.47 11.81 24.75
N TRP A 141 -16.38 10.49 24.59
CA TRP A 141 -17.32 9.66 23.83
C TRP A 141 -18.77 9.83 24.29
N GLY A 142 -19.01 9.91 25.60
CA GLY A 142 -20.36 10.12 26.13
C GLY A 142 -21.01 11.45 25.72
N ASP A 143 -20.23 12.42 25.26
CA ASP A 143 -20.78 13.69 24.74
C ASP A 143 -21.36 13.52 23.33
N LEU A 144 -20.95 12.49 22.61
CA LEU A 144 -21.36 12.27 21.22
C LEU A 144 -22.82 11.82 21.09
N VAL A 145 -23.36 11.16 22.12
CA VAL A 145 -24.76 10.70 22.16
C VAL A 145 -25.73 11.72 22.82
N LYS A 146 -25.26 12.92 23.13
CA LYS A 146 -26.11 14.00 23.67
C LYS A 146 -27.08 14.54 22.62
N PRO A 147 -28.30 14.94 23.02
CA PRO A 147 -29.25 15.57 22.09
C PRO A 147 -28.64 16.72 21.28
N GLY A 148 -28.88 16.73 19.98
CA GLY A 148 -28.39 17.76 19.08
C GLY A 148 -26.91 17.61 18.67
N VAL A 149 -26.22 16.56 19.05
CA VAL A 149 -24.91 16.19 18.52
C VAL A 149 -25.12 15.27 17.32
N GLU A 150 -24.45 15.56 16.24
CA GLU A 150 -24.40 14.73 15.03
C GLU A 150 -22.97 14.24 14.81
N VAL A 151 -22.82 12.94 14.59
CA VAL A 151 -21.53 12.29 14.40
C VAL A 151 -21.38 11.91 12.93
N ILE A 152 -20.24 12.28 12.33
CA ILE A 152 -19.87 11.89 10.96
C ILE A 152 -18.69 10.93 11.07
N THR A 153 -18.89 9.70 10.60
CA THR A 153 -17.87 8.67 10.53
C THR A 153 -17.98 7.93 9.19
N PRO A 154 -16.86 7.45 8.62
CA PRO A 154 -16.92 6.61 7.42
C PRO A 154 -17.65 5.29 7.65
N ASN A 155 -17.99 4.60 6.56
CA ASN A 155 -18.66 3.31 6.64
C ASN A 155 -17.68 2.19 7.04
N PRO A 156 -17.90 1.46 8.15
CA PRO A 156 -17.00 0.40 8.61
C PRO A 156 -16.91 -0.82 7.68
N LYS A 157 -17.86 -0.99 6.74
CA LYS A 157 -17.79 -2.06 5.73
C LYS A 157 -16.67 -1.83 4.71
N THR A 158 -16.24 -0.59 4.51
CA THR A 158 -15.22 -0.22 3.51
C THR A 158 -14.01 0.47 4.09
N SER A 159 -14.17 1.17 5.23
CA SER A 159 -13.13 1.97 5.87
C SER A 159 -12.56 1.25 7.10
N GLY A 160 -11.25 1.04 7.11
CA GLY A 160 -10.53 0.56 8.28
C GLY A 160 -10.54 1.57 9.43
N GLY A 161 -10.44 2.88 9.13
CA GLY A 161 -10.57 3.95 10.13
C GLY A 161 -11.92 3.91 10.84
N ALA A 162 -13.02 3.69 10.11
CA ALA A 162 -14.34 3.56 10.69
C ALA A 162 -14.48 2.33 11.63
N ARG A 163 -13.81 1.22 11.29
CA ARG A 163 -13.76 0.05 12.19
C ARG A 163 -13.03 0.37 13.49
N TRP A 164 -11.93 1.15 13.42
CA TRP A 164 -11.27 1.64 14.62
C TRP A 164 -12.13 2.61 15.42
N ASN A 165 -12.91 3.49 14.76
CA ASN A 165 -13.89 4.36 15.45
C ASN A 165 -14.92 3.54 16.22
N TYR A 166 -15.48 2.51 15.57
CA TYR A 166 -16.44 1.58 16.20
C TYR A 166 -15.81 0.86 17.39
N LEU A 167 -14.62 0.29 17.24
CA LEU A 167 -13.92 -0.42 18.31
C LEU A 167 -13.55 0.51 19.48
N ALA A 168 -13.19 1.76 19.21
CA ALA A 168 -12.88 2.73 20.25
C ALA A 168 -14.14 3.12 21.04
N ALA A 169 -15.29 3.34 20.37
CA ALA A 169 -16.56 3.58 21.01
C ALA A 169 -17.04 2.40 21.87
N TRP A 170 -16.89 1.19 21.33
CA TRP A 170 -17.17 -0.05 22.05
C TRP A 170 -16.30 -0.18 23.30
N GLY A 171 -15.00 0.00 23.15
CA GLY A 171 -14.03 -0.08 24.25
C GLY A 171 -14.25 0.99 25.33
N TYR A 172 -14.71 2.19 24.94
CA TYR A 172 -15.13 3.21 25.90
C TYR A 172 -16.30 2.74 26.76
N ALA A 173 -17.35 2.21 26.12
CA ALA A 173 -18.55 1.74 26.84
C ALA A 173 -18.25 0.56 27.78
N LEU A 174 -17.38 -0.38 27.37
CA LEU A 174 -16.93 -1.48 28.22
C LEU A 174 -16.21 -1.00 29.49
N LYS A 175 -15.51 0.14 29.43
CA LYS A 175 -14.75 0.70 30.55
C LYS A 175 -15.61 1.54 31.51
N GLN A 176 -16.87 1.83 31.17
CA GLN A 176 -17.74 2.56 32.07
C GLN A 176 -18.19 1.68 33.26
N PRO A 177 -18.57 2.27 34.41
CA PRO A 177 -19.13 1.52 35.52
C PRO A 177 -20.33 0.64 35.06
N GLY A 178 -20.24 -0.67 35.33
CA GLY A 178 -21.25 -1.63 34.85
C GLY A 178 -21.13 -1.99 33.35
N GLY A 179 -20.03 -1.59 32.69
CA GLY A 179 -19.80 -1.84 31.28
C GLY A 179 -19.71 -3.33 30.94
N ASN A 180 -20.47 -3.73 29.93
CA ASN A 180 -20.50 -5.09 29.37
C ASN A 180 -20.84 -5.01 27.86
N GLU A 181 -20.90 -6.15 27.18
CA GLU A 181 -21.23 -6.21 25.76
C GLU A 181 -22.59 -5.59 25.40
N GLN A 182 -23.59 -5.77 26.25
CA GLN A 182 -24.93 -5.21 26.01
C GLN A 182 -24.93 -3.69 26.11
N THR A 183 -24.23 -3.12 27.11
CA THR A 183 -24.08 -1.66 27.23
C THR A 183 -23.23 -1.08 26.11
N ALA A 184 -22.20 -1.80 25.67
CA ALA A 184 -21.38 -1.38 24.54
C ALA A 184 -22.19 -1.39 23.23
N GLN A 185 -22.99 -2.44 23.00
CA GLN A 185 -23.87 -2.50 21.83
C GLN A 185 -24.92 -1.37 21.86
N ALA A 186 -25.54 -1.10 23.01
CA ALA A 186 -26.47 0.01 23.14
C ALA A 186 -25.82 1.34 22.82
N PHE A 187 -24.64 1.61 23.38
CA PHE A 187 -23.87 2.86 23.14
C PHE A 187 -23.53 3.07 21.66
N VAL A 188 -22.98 2.06 20.98
CA VAL A 188 -22.62 2.20 19.55
C VAL A 188 -23.85 2.23 18.63
N THR A 189 -25.01 1.79 19.11
CA THR A 189 -26.29 1.90 18.38
C THR A 189 -26.87 3.31 18.49
N GLU A 190 -26.64 3.99 19.60
CA GLU A 190 -27.06 5.37 19.83
C GLU A 190 -26.16 6.37 19.09
N LEU A 191 -24.87 6.03 18.92
CA LEU A 191 -23.85 6.83 18.26
C LEU A 191 -24.06 6.91 16.73
#